data_b21869e83e5dfb2fd2751e042ac89f2b
#
_entry.id   b21869e83e5dfb2fd2751e042ac89f2b
#
_cell.length_a   1.000
_cell.length_b   1.000
_cell.length_c   1.000
_cell.angle_alpha   90.00
_cell.angle_beta   90.00
_cell.angle_gamma   90.00
#
_symmetry.space_group_name_H-M   'P 1'
#
loop_
_entity.id
_entity.type
_entity.pdbx_description
1 polymer ?
#
loop_
_entity_poly.entity_id
_entity_poly.type
_entity_poly.pdbx_seq_one_letter_code
_entity_poly.pdbx_strand_id
1 'polypeptide(L)'
;RATIADIMESEHGHLDANAAAARAVESLGDPVKLAREYAPRPRYLIGPALYDDYRKLLVILVSIVAPIVLVVGVLAAVLDPQGITAGDVGGAFGSAIQAAVWVCFWVTVVFAILEWNGVRSPRASDRAWTVADLPAEAPARQVKLSEVVVSAAFTLVFISLIVAQHFRSTFSDDRGPIPFFDPQLWNGWLPALIVLLAAGVVVDVLLYLRGRHTLGLTITSTVTDVLFGAVAAVTILTQTIVNPAWSEALKAEVPELSSFNVVANKAAWTAVILAIVAWSITEAWLKYRKARSS
;
A
#
# COMPACT_ATOMS: atom_id res chain seq x y z
N ARG A 1 -21.66 -35.66 14.38
CA ARG A 1 -22.05 -37.07 14.56
C ARG A 1 -23.13 -37.20 15.64
N ALA A 2 -22.98 -36.51 16.78
CA ALA A 2 -23.99 -36.51 17.85
C ALA A 2 -25.35 -36.04 17.31
N THR A 3 -25.41 -34.95 16.61
CA THR A 3 -26.65 -34.37 16.08
C THR A 3 -27.43 -35.32 15.15
N ILE A 4 -26.75 -36.10 14.30
CA ILE A 4 -27.41 -37.09 13.42
C ILE A 4 -27.95 -38.23 14.25
N ALA A 5 -27.19 -38.70 15.25
CA ALA A 5 -27.65 -39.79 16.15
C ALA A 5 -28.89 -39.36 16.96
N ASP A 6 -28.91 -38.12 17.47
CA ASP A 6 -30.03 -37.57 18.24
C ASP A 6 -31.31 -37.45 17.39
N ILE A 7 -31.17 -37.00 16.10
CA ILE A 7 -32.29 -36.92 15.16
C ILE A 7 -32.81 -38.36 14.82
N MET A 8 -31.89 -39.29 14.58
CA MET A 8 -32.24 -40.68 14.31
C MET A 8 -32.98 -41.33 15.48
N GLU A 9 -32.55 -41.06 16.72
CA GLU A 9 -33.17 -41.60 17.94
C GLU A 9 -34.59 -41.04 18.15
N SER A 10 -34.80 -39.75 17.83
CA SER A 10 -36.13 -39.13 17.91
C SER A 10 -37.12 -39.67 16.86
N GLU A 11 -36.67 -40.20 15.74
CA GLU A 11 -37.47 -40.73 14.65
C GLU A 11 -37.63 -42.26 14.70
N HIS A 12 -36.88 -42.97 15.55
CA HIS A 12 -36.85 -44.43 15.62
C HIS A 12 -38.20 -45.08 16.00
N GLY A 13 -39.18 -44.29 16.44
CA GLY A 13 -40.52 -44.81 16.78
C GLY A 13 -41.47 -45.04 15.60
N HIS A 14 -41.17 -44.50 14.39
CA HIS A 14 -42.11 -44.45 13.28
C HIS A 14 -41.57 -44.84 11.91
N LEU A 15 -40.26 -45.07 11.75
CA LEU A 15 -39.61 -45.32 10.47
C LEU A 15 -38.58 -46.45 10.53
N ASP A 16 -38.36 -47.09 9.36
CA ASP A 16 -37.22 -47.99 9.18
C ASP A 16 -35.90 -47.21 9.32
N ALA A 17 -34.89 -47.86 9.86
CA ALA A 17 -33.58 -47.23 10.19
C ALA A 17 -32.95 -46.47 8.97
N ASN A 18 -33.11 -46.98 7.76
CA ASN A 18 -32.63 -46.32 6.57
C ASN A 18 -33.45 -45.06 6.22
N ALA A 19 -34.75 -45.06 6.44
CA ALA A 19 -35.64 -43.93 6.21
C ALA A 19 -35.42 -42.85 7.28
N ALA A 20 -35.15 -43.20 8.52
CA ALA A 20 -34.80 -42.26 9.58
C ALA A 20 -33.43 -41.58 9.31
N ALA A 21 -32.45 -42.34 8.84
CA ALA A 21 -31.16 -41.80 8.44
C ALA A 21 -31.28 -40.83 7.25
N ALA A 22 -32.06 -41.17 6.25
CA ALA A 22 -32.30 -40.27 5.08
C ALA A 22 -32.95 -38.96 5.51
N ARG A 23 -33.98 -38.99 6.36
CA ARG A 23 -34.61 -37.77 6.90
C ARG A 23 -33.68 -36.95 7.79
N ALA A 24 -32.86 -37.59 8.62
CA ALA A 24 -31.87 -36.92 9.42
C ALA A 24 -30.85 -36.15 8.53
N VAL A 25 -30.41 -36.75 7.41
CA VAL A 25 -29.53 -36.09 6.44
C VAL A 25 -30.26 -34.99 5.69
N GLU A 26 -31.52 -35.21 5.27
CA GLU A 26 -32.34 -34.16 4.61
C GLU A 26 -32.60 -32.98 5.54
N SER A 27 -32.84 -33.17 6.82
CA SER A 27 -33.06 -32.10 7.80
C SER A 27 -31.84 -31.21 8.01
N LEU A 28 -30.63 -31.71 7.75
CA LEU A 28 -29.40 -30.94 7.77
C LEU A 28 -29.22 -30.07 6.53
N GLY A 29 -30.04 -30.31 5.49
CA GLY A 29 -30.02 -29.54 4.25
C GLY A 29 -28.81 -29.84 3.34
N ASP A 30 -28.56 -28.94 2.43
CA ASP A 30 -27.47 -29.10 1.45
C ASP A 30 -26.09 -29.13 2.14
N PRO A 31 -25.34 -30.27 2.03
CA PRO A 31 -24.03 -30.41 2.65
C PRO A 31 -23.03 -29.34 2.23
N VAL A 32 -23.18 -28.78 1.02
CA VAL A 32 -22.32 -27.68 0.55
C VAL A 32 -22.64 -26.38 1.29
N LYS A 33 -23.91 -26.11 1.60
CA LYS A 33 -24.30 -24.95 2.41
C LYS A 33 -23.82 -25.11 3.87
N LEU A 34 -24.05 -26.29 4.43
CA LEU A 34 -23.59 -26.61 5.79
C LEU A 34 -22.06 -26.50 5.91
N ALA A 35 -21.31 -27.06 4.98
CA ALA A 35 -19.86 -26.94 4.94
C ALA A 35 -19.39 -25.49 4.81
N ARG A 36 -20.17 -24.61 4.16
CA ARG A 36 -19.89 -23.18 4.06
C ARG A 36 -20.10 -22.43 5.38
N GLU A 37 -21.12 -22.81 6.16
CA GLU A 37 -21.38 -22.23 7.48
C GLU A 37 -20.30 -22.59 8.50
N TYR A 38 -19.79 -23.83 8.43
CA TYR A 38 -18.69 -24.31 9.29
C TYR A 38 -17.29 -24.05 8.72
N ALA A 39 -17.17 -23.40 7.55
CA ALA A 39 -15.87 -23.10 6.98
C ALA A 39 -15.11 -22.10 7.87
N PRO A 40 -13.90 -22.41 8.33
CA PRO A 40 -13.14 -21.55 9.26
C PRO A 40 -12.65 -20.26 8.62
N ARG A 41 -12.83 -20.09 7.30
CA ARG A 41 -12.41 -18.88 6.56
C ARG A 41 -13.63 -18.15 5.99
N PRO A 42 -13.92 -16.96 6.49
CA PRO A 42 -14.92 -16.08 5.91
C PRO A 42 -14.56 -15.75 4.47
N ARG A 43 -15.57 -15.68 3.58
CA ARG A 43 -15.39 -15.44 2.14
C ARG A 43 -15.50 -13.96 1.78
N TYR A 44 -14.73 -13.12 2.45
CA TYR A 44 -14.64 -11.71 2.08
C TYR A 44 -13.18 -11.34 1.77
N LEU A 45 -13.01 -10.39 0.88
CA LEU A 45 -11.70 -9.88 0.50
C LEU A 45 -11.10 -9.03 1.63
N ILE A 46 -11.95 -8.22 2.28
CA ILE A 46 -11.62 -7.37 3.42
C ILE A 46 -12.72 -7.55 4.46
N GLY A 47 -12.37 -8.08 5.61
CA GLY A 47 -13.31 -8.37 6.69
C GLY A 47 -13.72 -7.15 7.49
N PRO A 48 -14.81 -7.28 8.29
CA PRO A 48 -15.33 -6.18 9.09
C PRO A 48 -14.29 -5.64 10.08
N ALA A 49 -13.33 -6.46 10.48
CA ALA A 49 -12.26 -6.07 11.39
C ALA A 49 -11.31 -5.01 10.82
N LEU A 50 -11.06 -5.03 9.51
CA LEU A 50 -10.17 -4.10 8.81
C LEU A 50 -10.92 -3.07 7.96
N TYR A 51 -12.24 -3.25 7.75
CA TYR A 51 -13.02 -2.46 6.81
C TYR A 51 -13.02 -0.95 7.13
N ASP A 52 -13.13 -0.58 8.41
CA ASP A 52 -13.13 0.83 8.81
C ASP A 52 -11.79 1.51 8.53
N ASP A 53 -10.68 0.82 8.78
CA ASP A 53 -9.34 1.34 8.52
C ASP A 53 -9.07 1.40 7.01
N TYR A 54 -9.50 0.37 6.26
CA TYR A 54 -9.47 0.37 4.80
C TYR A 54 -10.21 1.55 4.19
N ARG A 55 -11.49 1.75 4.59
CA ARG A 55 -12.32 2.83 4.06
C ARG A 55 -11.72 4.21 4.36
N LYS A 56 -11.25 4.42 5.58
CA LYS A 56 -10.62 5.69 5.98
C LYS A 56 -9.41 5.99 5.13
N LEU A 57 -8.51 5.02 4.98
CA LEU A 57 -7.31 5.18 4.20
C LEU A 57 -7.62 5.43 2.74
N LEU A 58 -8.52 4.65 2.16
CA LEU A 58 -8.95 4.81 0.77
C LEU A 58 -9.47 6.22 0.50
N VAL A 59 -10.39 6.71 1.34
CA VAL A 59 -10.96 8.05 1.20
C VAL A 59 -9.87 9.11 1.31
N ILE A 60 -8.97 9.02 2.31
CA ILE A 60 -7.89 9.99 2.49
C ILE A 60 -6.96 10.02 1.27
N LEU A 61 -6.48 8.86 0.83
CA LEU A 61 -5.54 8.80 -0.28
C LEU A 61 -6.17 9.27 -1.60
N VAL A 62 -7.39 8.84 -1.91
CA VAL A 62 -8.08 9.29 -3.12
C VAL A 62 -8.35 10.80 -3.08
N SER A 63 -8.75 11.34 -1.90
CA SER A 63 -9.00 12.77 -1.72
C SER A 63 -7.74 13.64 -1.83
N ILE A 64 -6.56 13.06 -1.69
CA ILE A 64 -5.29 13.79 -1.82
C ILE A 64 -4.69 13.58 -3.22
N VAL A 65 -4.56 12.33 -3.65
CA VAL A 65 -3.82 11.99 -4.89
C VAL A 65 -4.56 12.45 -6.13
N ALA A 66 -5.87 12.18 -6.24
CA ALA A 66 -6.63 12.53 -7.44
C ALA A 66 -6.70 14.05 -7.70
N PRO A 67 -6.98 14.92 -6.68
CA PRO A 67 -6.92 16.37 -6.89
C PRO A 67 -5.51 16.88 -7.21
N ILE A 68 -4.45 16.33 -6.62
CA ILE A 68 -3.08 16.73 -6.95
C ILE A 68 -2.79 16.44 -8.41
N VAL A 69 -3.08 15.22 -8.89
CA VAL A 69 -2.87 14.84 -10.29
C VAL A 69 -3.70 15.71 -11.23
N LEU A 70 -4.95 16.03 -10.87
CA LEU A 70 -5.81 16.92 -11.63
C LEU A 70 -5.22 18.33 -11.73
N VAL A 71 -4.82 18.91 -10.60
CA VAL A 71 -4.22 20.25 -10.55
C VAL A 71 -2.94 20.30 -11.36
N VAL A 72 -2.06 19.30 -11.23
CA VAL A 72 -0.82 19.23 -12.02
C VAL A 72 -1.13 19.11 -13.51
N GLY A 73 -2.09 18.28 -13.90
CA GLY A 73 -2.50 18.12 -15.29
C GLY A 73 -3.12 19.40 -15.90
N VAL A 74 -3.99 20.07 -15.14
CA VAL A 74 -4.57 21.35 -15.57
C VAL A 74 -3.50 22.44 -15.64
N LEU A 75 -2.60 22.50 -14.67
CA LEU A 75 -1.51 23.47 -14.66
C LEU A 75 -0.58 23.26 -15.85
N ALA A 76 -0.27 22.01 -16.20
CA ALA A 76 0.50 21.70 -17.40
C ALA A 76 -0.21 22.18 -18.67
N ALA A 77 -1.54 21.96 -18.76
CA ALA A 77 -2.34 22.45 -19.88
C ALA A 77 -2.41 24.00 -19.96
N VAL A 78 -2.44 24.69 -18.81
CA VAL A 78 -2.41 26.17 -18.77
C VAL A 78 -1.07 26.73 -19.25
N LEU A 79 0.01 26.03 -18.95
CA LEU A 79 1.37 26.42 -19.29
C LEU A 79 1.76 26.03 -20.74
N ASP A 80 0.88 25.31 -21.46
CA ASP A 80 1.11 24.93 -22.85
C ASP A 80 1.06 26.18 -23.77
N PRO A 81 2.13 26.47 -24.55
CA PRO A 81 2.17 27.61 -25.46
C PRO A 81 1.10 27.56 -26.55
N GLN A 82 0.56 26.39 -26.88
CA GLN A 82 -0.50 26.21 -27.86
C GLN A 82 -1.88 26.58 -27.32
N GLY A 83 -1.96 26.87 -26.02
CA GLY A 83 -3.20 27.21 -25.34
C GLY A 83 -4.02 25.97 -24.93
N ILE A 84 -4.89 26.16 -23.94
CA ILE A 84 -5.73 25.08 -23.38
C ILE A 84 -6.71 24.58 -24.41
N THR A 85 -6.71 23.29 -24.69
CA THR A 85 -7.73 22.59 -25.48
C THR A 85 -8.69 21.79 -24.58
N ALA A 86 -9.87 21.48 -25.08
CA ALA A 86 -10.81 20.59 -24.38
C ALA A 86 -10.21 19.18 -24.18
N GLY A 87 -9.28 18.77 -25.07
CA GLY A 87 -8.54 17.51 -24.98
C GLY A 87 -7.61 17.47 -23.76
N ASP A 88 -6.92 18.56 -23.48
CA ASP A 88 -5.96 18.64 -22.34
C ASP A 88 -6.69 18.58 -21.00
N VAL A 89 -7.82 19.29 -20.90
CA VAL A 89 -8.69 19.21 -19.72
C VAL A 89 -9.24 17.80 -19.55
N GLY A 90 -9.72 17.18 -20.64
CA GLY A 90 -10.17 15.79 -20.62
C GLY A 90 -9.07 14.82 -20.22
N GLY A 91 -7.85 15.02 -20.72
CA GLY A 91 -6.65 14.26 -20.34
C GLY A 91 -6.27 14.39 -18.87
N ALA A 92 -6.35 15.60 -18.32
CA ALA A 92 -6.10 15.83 -16.88
C ALA A 92 -7.13 15.11 -16.00
N PHE A 93 -8.42 15.15 -16.34
CA PHE A 93 -9.45 14.37 -15.67
C PHE A 93 -9.24 12.87 -15.81
N GLY A 94 -8.91 12.39 -17.01
CA GLY A 94 -8.58 10.98 -17.26
C GLY A 94 -7.42 10.49 -16.39
N SER A 95 -6.36 11.28 -16.30
CA SER A 95 -5.19 10.99 -15.45
C SER A 95 -5.53 10.96 -13.98
N ALA A 96 -6.35 11.88 -13.49
CA ALA A 96 -6.81 11.90 -12.10
C ALA A 96 -7.67 10.67 -11.75
N ILE A 97 -8.58 10.28 -12.65
CA ILE A 97 -9.39 9.06 -12.48
C ILE A 97 -8.49 7.83 -12.48
N GLN A 98 -7.54 7.74 -13.40
CA GLN A 98 -6.60 6.63 -13.46
C GLN A 98 -5.76 6.53 -12.18
N ALA A 99 -5.27 7.65 -11.65
CA ALA A 99 -4.56 7.69 -10.39
C ALA A 99 -5.44 7.21 -9.22
N ALA A 100 -6.70 7.63 -9.16
CA ALA A 100 -7.65 7.15 -8.17
C ALA A 100 -7.86 5.63 -8.25
N VAL A 101 -8.02 5.08 -9.46
CA VAL A 101 -8.16 3.64 -9.69
C VAL A 101 -6.92 2.87 -9.21
N TRP A 102 -5.72 3.38 -9.50
CA TRP A 102 -4.47 2.78 -9.02
C TRP A 102 -4.36 2.79 -7.48
N VAL A 103 -4.72 3.90 -6.85
CA VAL A 103 -4.77 3.99 -5.38
C VAL A 103 -5.76 2.97 -4.82
N CYS A 104 -6.98 2.91 -5.37
CA CYS A 104 -7.99 1.93 -4.95
C CYS A 104 -7.48 0.50 -5.09
N PHE A 105 -6.86 0.17 -6.22
CA PHE A 105 -6.30 -1.16 -6.47
C PHE A 105 -5.26 -1.53 -5.42
N TRP A 106 -4.24 -0.70 -5.22
CA TRP A 106 -3.15 -1.03 -4.32
C TRP A 106 -3.57 -1.07 -2.85
N VAL A 107 -4.40 -0.13 -2.41
CA VAL A 107 -4.95 -0.16 -1.05
C VAL A 107 -5.74 -1.45 -0.83
N THR A 108 -6.58 -1.84 -1.80
CA THR A 108 -7.34 -3.09 -1.72
C THR A 108 -6.43 -4.31 -1.65
N VAL A 109 -5.39 -4.37 -2.48
CA VAL A 109 -4.41 -5.48 -2.48
C VAL A 109 -3.71 -5.58 -1.12
N VAL A 110 -3.24 -4.47 -0.56
CA VAL A 110 -2.59 -4.46 0.76
C VAL A 110 -3.52 -4.97 1.85
N PHE A 111 -4.76 -4.47 1.90
CA PHE A 111 -5.73 -4.92 2.90
C PHE A 111 -6.15 -6.38 2.70
N ALA A 112 -6.26 -6.85 1.46
CA ALA A 112 -6.52 -8.26 1.17
C ALA A 112 -5.37 -9.16 1.66
N ILE A 113 -4.13 -8.74 1.49
CA ILE A 113 -2.95 -9.45 2.02
C ILE A 113 -2.97 -9.45 3.55
N LEU A 114 -3.29 -8.33 4.20
CA LEU A 114 -3.40 -8.25 5.65
C LEU A 114 -4.50 -9.18 6.19
N GLU A 115 -5.67 -9.20 5.54
CA GLU A 115 -6.77 -10.10 5.89
C GLU A 115 -6.35 -11.58 5.73
N TRP A 116 -5.67 -11.91 4.62
CA TRP A 116 -5.17 -13.26 4.36
C TRP A 116 -4.18 -13.74 5.43
N ASN A 117 -3.36 -12.83 5.93
CA ASN A 117 -2.41 -13.11 7.02
C ASN A 117 -3.06 -13.08 8.41
N GLY A 118 -4.39 -12.94 8.49
CA GLY A 118 -5.13 -12.94 9.75
C GLY A 118 -4.84 -11.73 10.65
N VAL A 119 -4.34 -10.65 10.06
CA VAL A 119 -4.11 -9.40 10.78
C VAL A 119 -5.47 -8.79 11.11
N ARG A 120 -5.76 -8.63 12.39
CA ARG A 120 -7.00 -8.04 12.86
C ARG A 120 -6.74 -6.65 13.43
N SER A 121 -7.65 -5.72 13.15
CA SER A 121 -7.60 -4.41 13.81
C SER A 121 -7.67 -4.60 15.33
N PRO A 122 -6.90 -3.82 16.10
CA PRO A 122 -6.98 -3.85 17.57
C PRO A 122 -8.39 -3.60 18.14
N ARG A 123 -9.29 -3.04 17.31
CA ARG A 123 -10.69 -2.77 17.68
C ARG A 123 -11.60 -3.97 17.54
N ALA A 124 -11.21 -4.99 16.76
CA ALA A 124 -11.98 -6.22 16.54
C ALA A 124 -11.48 -7.32 17.49
N SER A 125 -11.78 -7.20 18.77
CA SER A 125 -11.60 -8.28 19.73
C SER A 125 -12.83 -9.18 19.65
N ASP A 126 -12.69 -10.41 19.13
CA ASP A 126 -13.73 -11.47 19.19
C ASP A 126 -13.92 -12.02 20.61
N ARG A 127 -13.19 -11.49 21.56
CA ARG A 127 -13.30 -11.88 22.97
C ARG A 127 -14.53 -11.25 23.58
N ALA A 128 -15.35 -12.04 24.24
CA ALA A 128 -16.48 -11.53 25.02
C ALA A 128 -15.96 -10.44 25.98
N TRP A 129 -16.51 -9.24 25.87
CA TRP A 129 -16.10 -8.10 26.69
C TRP A 129 -16.35 -8.42 28.16
N THR A 130 -15.34 -8.26 28.99
CA THR A 130 -15.42 -8.41 30.44
C THR A 130 -15.02 -7.12 31.12
N VAL A 131 -15.43 -6.89 32.36
CA VAL A 131 -15.02 -5.70 33.14
C VAL A 131 -13.49 -5.63 33.34
N ALA A 132 -12.79 -6.77 33.23
CA ALA A 132 -11.32 -6.86 33.18
C ALA A 132 -10.72 -6.29 31.89
N ASP A 133 -11.51 -6.12 30.83
CA ASP A 133 -11.13 -5.49 29.58
C ASP A 133 -11.28 -3.95 29.62
N LEU A 134 -11.76 -3.39 30.72
CA LEU A 134 -11.59 -1.97 31.03
C LEU A 134 -10.08 -1.70 31.05
N PRO A 135 -9.61 -0.72 30.27
CA PRO A 135 -8.19 -0.40 30.22
C PRO A 135 -7.70 0.09 31.58
N ALA A 136 -7.25 -0.84 32.41
CA ALA A 136 -6.14 -0.54 33.27
C ALA A 136 -4.99 -0.36 32.30
N GLU A 137 -4.70 0.89 31.92
CA GLU A 137 -3.61 1.32 31.03
C GLU A 137 -2.90 0.20 30.28
N ALA A 138 -3.64 -0.46 29.33
CA ALA A 138 -2.99 -1.40 28.43
C ALA A 138 -1.92 -0.60 27.69
N PRO A 139 -0.65 -1.04 27.67
CA PRO A 139 0.41 -0.30 26.99
C PRO A 139 -0.06 0.01 25.59
N ALA A 140 -0.32 1.29 25.31
CA ALA A 140 -0.93 1.73 24.08
C ALA A 140 -0.09 1.16 22.94
N ARG A 141 -0.74 0.40 22.03
CA ARG A 141 -0.08 -0.16 20.86
C ARG A 141 0.58 1.00 20.13
N GLN A 142 1.91 1.03 20.14
CA GLN A 142 2.69 2.20 19.70
C GLN A 142 2.69 2.35 18.18
N VAL A 143 2.40 1.25 17.47
CA VAL A 143 2.32 1.23 16.01
C VAL A 143 0.87 1.03 15.61
N LYS A 144 0.27 2.06 15.01
CA LYS A 144 -1.11 2.01 14.51
C LYS A 144 -1.12 1.32 13.15
N LEU A 145 -2.13 0.48 12.90
CA LEU A 145 -2.33 -0.13 11.58
C LEU A 145 -2.39 0.91 10.47
N SER A 146 -3.07 2.03 10.72
CA SER A 146 -3.19 3.12 9.75
C SER A 146 -1.82 3.69 9.32
N GLU A 147 -0.86 3.80 10.23
CA GLU A 147 0.49 4.31 9.90
C GLU A 147 1.20 3.36 8.93
N VAL A 148 1.17 2.05 9.23
CA VAL A 148 1.82 1.04 8.38
C VAL A 148 1.15 0.91 7.03
N VAL A 149 -0.18 0.94 7.00
CA VAL A 149 -0.92 0.84 5.75
C VAL A 149 -0.72 2.08 4.88
N VAL A 150 -0.69 3.29 5.47
CA VAL A 150 -0.37 4.52 4.74
C VAL A 150 1.04 4.44 4.16
N SER A 151 2.04 4.07 4.97
CA SER A 151 3.43 3.91 4.52
C SER A 151 3.54 2.89 3.39
N ALA A 152 2.98 1.69 3.58
CA ALA A 152 3.01 0.63 2.59
C ALA A 152 2.28 1.02 1.29
N ALA A 153 1.08 1.60 1.38
CA ALA A 153 0.32 2.02 0.20
C ALA A 153 1.07 3.11 -0.57
N PHE A 154 1.60 4.12 0.13
CA PHE A 154 2.37 5.18 -0.51
C PHE A 154 3.62 4.63 -1.22
N THR A 155 4.36 3.75 -0.55
CA THR A 155 5.55 3.11 -1.11
C THR A 155 5.21 2.24 -2.33
N LEU A 156 4.13 1.45 -2.27
CA LEU A 156 3.70 0.62 -3.39
C LEU A 156 3.22 1.46 -4.58
N VAL A 157 2.49 2.55 -4.34
CA VAL A 157 2.12 3.50 -5.40
C VAL A 157 3.37 4.11 -6.02
N PHE A 158 4.34 4.52 -5.21
CA PHE A 158 5.59 5.11 -5.70
C PHE A 158 6.41 4.12 -6.55
N ILE A 159 6.58 2.88 -6.07
CA ILE A 159 7.21 1.80 -6.85
C ILE A 159 6.47 1.57 -8.17
N SER A 160 5.15 1.53 -8.12
CA SER A 160 4.33 1.33 -9.33
C SER A 160 4.50 2.45 -10.35
N LEU A 161 4.61 3.70 -9.89
CA LEU A 161 4.89 4.84 -10.76
C LEU A 161 6.28 4.74 -11.41
N ILE A 162 7.30 4.36 -10.64
CA ILE A 162 8.66 4.13 -11.16
C ILE A 162 8.65 3.03 -12.24
N VAL A 163 7.94 1.94 -12.00
CA VAL A 163 7.86 0.83 -12.96
C VAL A 163 7.00 1.22 -14.17
N ALA A 164 5.84 1.82 -13.94
CA ALA A 164 4.91 2.18 -15.02
C ALA A 164 5.52 3.17 -16.01
N GLN A 165 6.28 4.16 -15.55
CA GLN A 165 6.93 5.14 -16.42
C GLN A 165 7.99 4.53 -17.35
N HIS A 166 8.51 3.32 -17.04
CA HIS A 166 9.42 2.60 -17.92
C HIS A 166 8.71 2.08 -19.17
N PHE A 167 7.44 1.72 -19.05
CA PHE A 167 6.63 1.14 -20.13
C PHE A 167 5.69 2.17 -20.77
N ARG A 168 5.40 3.26 -20.09
CA ARG A 168 4.49 4.33 -20.54
C ARG A 168 5.14 5.67 -20.28
N SER A 169 5.29 6.47 -21.32
CA SER A 169 5.78 7.83 -21.22
C SER A 169 4.80 8.80 -21.86
N THR A 170 4.86 10.06 -21.44
CA THR A 170 4.14 11.17 -22.04
C THR A 170 4.67 11.46 -23.44
N PHE A 171 5.98 11.25 -23.66
CA PHE A 171 6.63 11.46 -24.93
C PHE A 171 6.98 10.15 -25.62
N SER A 172 6.89 10.12 -26.94
CA SER A 172 7.29 8.98 -27.77
C SER A 172 8.04 9.47 -29.01
N ASP A 173 8.99 8.65 -29.45
CA ASP A 173 9.67 8.84 -30.74
C ASP A 173 9.38 7.63 -31.66
N ASP A 174 10.05 7.58 -32.82
CA ASP A 174 9.91 6.47 -33.77
C ASP A 174 10.32 5.10 -33.20
N ARG A 175 11.01 5.08 -32.08
CA ARG A 175 11.48 3.87 -31.38
C ARG A 175 10.56 3.44 -30.26
N GLY A 176 9.58 4.29 -29.87
CA GLY A 176 8.62 3.99 -28.81
C GLY A 176 8.57 5.05 -27.69
N PRO A 177 8.02 4.72 -26.54
CA PRO A 177 7.90 5.64 -25.41
C PRO A 177 9.27 6.02 -24.85
N ILE A 178 9.50 7.33 -24.64
CA ILE A 178 10.72 7.88 -24.02
C ILE A 178 10.53 7.90 -22.50
N PRO A 179 11.13 7.00 -21.72
CA PRO A 179 10.92 6.96 -20.27
C PRO A 179 11.52 8.19 -19.58
N PHE A 180 10.90 8.60 -18.48
CA PHE A 180 11.36 9.74 -17.66
C PHE A 180 12.74 9.49 -17.04
N PHE A 181 12.93 8.31 -16.45
CA PHE A 181 14.22 7.93 -15.89
C PHE A 181 15.16 7.40 -16.97
N ASP A 182 16.46 7.73 -16.84
CA ASP A 182 17.48 7.18 -17.74
C ASP A 182 17.43 5.64 -17.73
N PRO A 183 17.35 4.99 -18.90
CA PRO A 183 17.32 3.53 -19.00
C PRO A 183 18.50 2.83 -18.31
N GLN A 184 19.67 3.47 -18.21
CA GLN A 184 20.84 2.91 -17.56
C GLN A 184 20.65 2.69 -16.05
N LEU A 185 19.73 3.43 -15.41
CA LEU A 185 19.40 3.22 -14.00
C LEU A 185 18.78 1.86 -13.71
N TRP A 186 18.17 1.24 -14.71
CA TRP A 186 17.60 -0.11 -14.58
C TRP A 186 18.66 -1.22 -14.49
N ASN A 187 19.92 -0.92 -14.81
CA ASN A 187 21.04 -1.86 -14.71
C ASN A 187 21.53 -2.10 -13.26
N GLY A 188 20.74 -1.70 -12.27
CA GLY A 188 21.01 -2.01 -10.85
C GLY A 188 20.52 -0.94 -9.88
N TRP A 189 20.61 0.36 -10.22
CA TRP A 189 20.29 1.45 -9.29
C TRP A 189 18.81 1.51 -8.91
N LEU A 190 17.91 1.55 -9.88
CA LEU A 190 16.46 1.55 -9.63
C LEU A 190 16.00 0.24 -8.99
N PRO A 191 16.39 -0.96 -9.49
CA PRO A 191 16.07 -2.21 -8.79
C PRO A 191 16.54 -2.23 -7.34
N ALA A 192 17.76 -1.74 -7.05
CA ALA A 192 18.26 -1.68 -5.67
C ALA A 192 17.41 -0.76 -4.79
N LEU A 193 17.04 0.42 -5.28
CA LEU A 193 16.15 1.34 -4.57
C LEU A 193 14.77 0.74 -4.33
N ILE A 194 14.20 0.06 -5.33
CA ILE A 194 12.90 -0.63 -5.20
C ILE A 194 12.95 -1.73 -4.14
N VAL A 195 14.02 -2.52 -4.12
CA VAL A 195 14.22 -3.58 -3.10
C VAL A 195 14.33 -2.98 -1.70
N LEU A 196 15.06 -1.88 -1.54
CA LEU A 196 15.19 -1.20 -0.25
C LEU A 196 13.88 -0.57 0.22
N LEU A 197 13.10 0.02 -0.68
CA LEU A 197 11.75 0.52 -0.38
C LEU A 197 10.83 -0.64 0.07
N ALA A 198 10.85 -1.76 -0.65
CA ALA A 198 10.08 -2.94 -0.28
C ALA A 198 10.52 -3.52 1.09
N ALA A 199 11.83 -3.52 1.37
CA ALA A 199 12.35 -3.92 2.66
C ALA A 199 11.84 -3.01 3.80
N GLY A 200 11.74 -1.69 3.57
CA GLY A 200 11.13 -0.75 4.50
C GLY A 200 9.68 -1.13 4.85
N VAL A 201 8.87 -1.45 3.84
CA VAL A 201 7.48 -1.92 4.06
C VAL A 201 7.45 -3.20 4.90
N VAL A 202 8.35 -4.15 4.65
CA VAL A 202 8.44 -5.37 5.46
C VAL A 202 8.76 -5.04 6.92
N VAL A 203 9.67 -4.11 7.17
CA VAL A 203 10.00 -3.66 8.53
C VAL A 203 8.80 -3.01 9.21
N ASP A 204 8.05 -2.16 8.51
CA ASP A 204 6.83 -1.52 9.03
C ASP A 204 5.78 -2.57 9.41
N VAL A 205 5.57 -3.57 8.57
CA VAL A 205 4.65 -4.69 8.86
C VAL A 205 5.13 -5.48 10.09
N LEU A 206 6.42 -5.77 10.21
CA LEU A 206 6.98 -6.47 11.37
C LEU A 206 6.85 -5.64 12.66
N LEU A 207 7.03 -4.33 12.60
CA LEU A 207 6.78 -3.40 13.72
C LEU A 207 5.31 -3.45 14.14
N TYR A 208 4.40 -3.45 13.18
CA TYR A 208 2.97 -3.58 13.45
C TYR A 208 2.62 -4.92 14.11
N LEU A 209 3.10 -6.05 13.56
CA LEU A 209 2.82 -7.38 14.10
C LEU A 209 3.35 -7.55 15.54
N ARG A 210 4.45 -6.89 15.88
CA ARG A 210 4.98 -6.88 17.25
C ARG A 210 4.34 -5.83 18.16
N GLY A 211 3.62 -4.87 17.59
CA GLY A 211 2.88 -3.83 18.31
C GLY A 211 3.74 -2.78 19.02
N ARG A 212 5.08 -2.93 19.02
CA ARG A 212 6.02 -2.04 19.70
C ARG A 212 7.36 -1.95 18.99
N HIS A 213 8.05 -0.83 19.13
CA HIS A 213 9.43 -0.66 18.68
C HIS A 213 10.36 -1.45 19.58
N THR A 214 10.95 -2.53 19.05
CA THR A 214 12.00 -3.30 19.70
C THR A 214 13.36 -2.83 19.22
N LEU A 215 14.43 -3.00 20.02
CA LEU A 215 15.78 -2.58 19.64
C LEU A 215 16.19 -3.19 18.28
N GLY A 216 15.94 -4.50 18.09
CA GLY A 216 16.30 -5.18 16.84
C GLY A 216 15.59 -4.59 15.63
N LEU A 217 14.26 -4.34 15.70
CA LEU A 217 13.51 -3.76 14.59
C LEU A 217 13.90 -2.30 14.34
N THR A 218 14.19 -1.53 15.40
CA THR A 218 14.66 -0.15 15.24
C THR A 218 16.03 -0.10 14.56
N ILE A 219 16.94 -1.01 14.89
CA ILE A 219 18.23 -1.15 14.20
C ILE A 219 18.00 -1.57 12.74
N THR A 220 17.14 -2.56 12.48
CA THR A 220 16.83 -3.00 11.11
C THR A 220 16.27 -1.85 10.27
N SER A 221 15.31 -1.10 10.81
CA SER A 221 14.77 0.10 10.14
C SER A 221 15.88 1.10 9.84
N THR A 222 16.71 1.44 10.85
CA THR A 222 17.82 2.37 10.68
C THR A 222 18.81 1.91 9.59
N VAL A 223 19.16 0.62 9.56
CA VAL A 223 20.04 0.07 8.54
C VAL A 223 19.42 0.16 7.14
N THR A 224 18.13 -0.17 7.02
CA THR A 224 17.40 -0.06 5.75
C THR A 224 17.36 1.40 5.26
N ASP A 225 17.06 2.34 6.15
CA ASP A 225 17.00 3.78 5.83
C ASP A 225 18.36 4.33 5.41
N VAL A 226 19.43 3.95 6.13
CA VAL A 226 20.81 4.34 5.79
C VAL A 226 21.23 3.79 4.44
N LEU A 227 20.95 2.51 4.17
CA LEU A 227 21.25 1.89 2.87
C LEU A 227 20.48 2.58 1.74
N PHE A 228 19.19 2.86 1.95
CA PHE A 228 18.39 3.59 0.97
C PHE A 228 18.95 4.98 0.71
N GLY A 229 19.26 5.74 1.77
CA GLY A 229 19.84 7.07 1.66
C GLY A 229 21.22 7.07 0.96
N ALA A 230 22.05 6.11 1.26
CA ALA A 230 23.38 5.96 0.63
C ALA A 230 23.26 5.64 -0.86
N VAL A 231 22.44 4.63 -1.22
CA VAL A 231 22.21 4.25 -2.63
C VAL A 231 21.58 5.40 -3.40
N ALA A 232 20.56 6.07 -2.84
CA ALA A 232 19.91 7.21 -3.47
C ALA A 232 20.87 8.39 -3.66
N ALA A 233 21.68 8.72 -2.64
CA ALA A 233 22.67 9.79 -2.72
C ALA A 233 23.73 9.51 -3.80
N VAL A 234 24.30 8.29 -3.81
CA VAL A 234 25.26 7.89 -4.84
C VAL A 234 24.61 7.95 -6.23
N THR A 235 23.39 7.44 -6.39
CA THR A 235 22.67 7.48 -7.66
C THR A 235 22.51 8.93 -8.16
N ILE A 236 22.04 9.84 -7.30
CA ILE A 236 21.83 11.23 -7.67
C ILE A 236 23.15 11.94 -8.04
N LEU A 237 24.19 11.69 -7.28
CA LEU A 237 25.48 12.36 -7.50
C LEU A 237 26.21 11.84 -8.73
N THR A 238 26.16 10.53 -8.98
CA THR A 238 27.00 9.87 -10.01
C THR A 238 26.27 9.59 -11.31
N GLN A 239 24.95 9.39 -11.29
CA GLN A 239 24.19 9.00 -12.47
C GLN A 239 23.42 10.16 -13.09
N THR A 240 22.99 9.97 -14.33
CA THR A 240 21.98 10.80 -14.98
C THR A 240 20.62 10.29 -14.57
N ILE A 241 19.82 11.09 -13.86
CA ILE A 241 18.52 10.65 -13.32
C ILE A 241 17.45 10.77 -14.40
N VAL A 242 17.31 11.95 -15.00
CA VAL A 242 16.32 12.22 -16.04
C VAL A 242 16.91 11.86 -17.39
N ASN A 243 16.18 11.10 -18.18
CA ASN A 243 16.55 10.75 -19.54
C ASN A 243 16.76 12.04 -20.38
N PRO A 244 17.93 12.25 -20.98
CA PRO A 244 18.19 13.43 -21.81
C PRO A 244 17.16 13.60 -22.93
N ALA A 245 16.79 12.51 -23.62
CA ALA A 245 15.80 12.55 -24.69
C ALA A 245 14.43 13.02 -24.18
N TRP A 246 14.02 12.60 -22.97
CA TRP A 246 12.79 13.07 -22.33
C TRP A 246 12.85 14.57 -22.02
N SER A 247 13.99 15.06 -21.52
CA SER A 247 14.18 16.47 -21.21
C SER A 247 14.20 17.34 -22.47
N GLU A 248 14.74 16.84 -23.59
CA GLU A 248 14.73 17.53 -24.88
C GLU A 248 13.30 17.56 -25.44
N ALA A 249 12.55 16.48 -25.39
CA ALA A 249 11.14 16.44 -25.81
C ALA A 249 10.30 17.44 -25.00
N LEU A 250 10.48 17.50 -23.67
CA LEU A 250 9.80 18.46 -22.81
C LEU A 250 10.11 19.90 -23.21
N LYS A 251 11.38 20.25 -23.48
CA LYS A 251 11.78 21.60 -23.88
C LYS A 251 11.27 21.99 -25.28
N ALA A 252 11.13 21.01 -26.16
CA ALA A 252 10.55 21.23 -27.47
C ALA A 252 9.07 21.55 -27.39
N GLU A 253 8.33 20.90 -26.45
CA GLU A 253 6.90 21.10 -26.27
C GLU A 253 6.56 22.30 -25.40
N VAL A 254 7.41 22.62 -24.42
CA VAL A 254 7.24 23.75 -23.49
C VAL A 254 8.52 24.60 -23.46
N PRO A 255 8.72 25.54 -24.43
CA PRO A 255 9.93 26.35 -24.56
C PRO A 255 10.28 27.21 -23.33
N GLU A 256 9.26 27.61 -22.54
CA GLU A 256 9.46 28.36 -21.28
C GLU A 256 10.25 27.58 -20.25
N LEU A 257 10.18 26.24 -20.29
CA LEU A 257 10.94 25.36 -19.42
C LEU A 257 12.36 25.08 -19.94
N SER A 258 12.79 25.68 -21.02
CA SER A 258 14.14 25.48 -21.61
C SER A 258 15.29 25.78 -20.63
N SER A 259 15.08 26.74 -19.73
CA SER A 259 16.02 27.09 -18.65
C SER A 259 15.82 26.25 -17.39
N PHE A 260 14.70 25.50 -17.29
CA PHE A 260 14.38 24.71 -16.11
C PHE A 260 15.07 23.34 -16.18
N ASN A 261 15.95 23.10 -15.25
CA ASN A 261 16.58 21.80 -15.10
C ASN A 261 16.18 21.19 -13.75
N VAL A 262 15.27 20.23 -13.79
CA VAL A 262 14.73 19.55 -12.59
C VAL A 262 15.85 19.01 -11.70
N VAL A 263 16.98 18.63 -12.27
CA VAL A 263 18.10 18.00 -11.55
C VAL A 263 19.35 18.90 -11.53
N ALA A 264 19.22 20.19 -11.83
CA ALA A 264 20.35 21.11 -11.88
C ALA A 264 21.16 21.15 -10.59
N ASN A 265 20.51 20.99 -9.45
CA ASN A 265 21.17 20.99 -8.15
C ASN A 265 21.14 19.59 -7.49
N LYS A 266 21.99 18.68 -7.97
CA LYS A 266 22.14 17.34 -7.41
C LYS A 266 22.42 17.37 -5.89
N ALA A 267 23.19 18.35 -5.43
CA ALA A 267 23.51 18.50 -4.02
C ALA A 267 22.27 18.83 -3.17
N ALA A 268 21.40 19.72 -3.67
CA ALA A 268 20.14 20.04 -2.97
C ALA A 268 19.22 18.84 -2.88
N TRP A 269 19.03 18.08 -3.97
CA TRP A 269 18.22 16.86 -3.94
C TRP A 269 18.78 15.80 -3.00
N THR A 270 20.13 15.62 -3.01
CA THR A 270 20.81 14.72 -2.08
C THR A 270 20.58 15.17 -0.64
N ALA A 271 20.71 16.45 -0.34
CA ALA A 271 20.47 17.00 1.00
C ALA A 271 19.03 16.77 1.46
N VAL A 272 18.03 16.95 0.58
CA VAL A 272 16.62 16.69 0.88
C VAL A 272 16.42 15.21 1.24
N ILE A 273 16.95 14.28 0.46
CA ILE A 273 16.80 12.84 0.74
C ILE A 273 17.48 12.48 2.06
N LEU A 274 18.70 12.96 2.29
CA LEU A 274 19.40 12.71 3.54
C LEU A 274 18.68 13.32 4.76
N ALA A 275 18.04 14.48 4.61
CA ALA A 275 17.21 15.06 5.66
C ALA A 275 15.97 14.20 5.96
N ILE A 276 15.30 13.66 4.94
CA ILE A 276 14.16 12.74 5.10
C ILE A 276 14.62 11.47 5.84
N VAL A 277 15.74 10.89 5.43
CA VAL A 277 16.32 9.69 6.06
C VAL A 277 16.68 9.97 7.52
N ALA A 278 17.34 11.09 7.80
CA ALA A 278 17.68 11.49 9.17
C ALA A 278 16.44 11.69 10.03
N TRP A 279 15.38 12.27 9.48
CA TRP A 279 14.09 12.40 10.15
C TRP A 279 13.48 11.02 10.48
N SER A 280 13.41 10.11 9.50
CA SER A 280 12.90 8.75 9.69
C SER A 280 13.63 8.02 10.80
N ILE A 281 14.96 8.04 10.77
CA ILE A 281 15.82 7.43 11.82
C ILE A 281 15.55 8.06 13.19
N THR A 282 15.48 9.38 13.25
CA THR A 282 15.24 10.10 14.52
C THR A 282 13.89 9.71 15.10
N GLU A 283 12.84 9.68 14.28
CA GLU A 283 11.49 9.29 14.68
C GLU A 283 11.44 7.84 15.20
N ALA A 284 12.09 6.90 14.51
CA ALA A 284 12.19 5.50 14.93
C ALA A 284 12.84 5.37 16.32
N TRP A 285 13.93 6.09 16.56
CA TRP A 285 14.63 6.08 17.86
C TRP A 285 13.84 6.78 18.97
N LEU A 286 13.13 7.85 18.67
CA LEU A 286 12.24 8.51 19.64
C LEU A 286 11.08 7.59 20.04
N LYS A 287 10.46 6.90 19.08
CA LYS A 287 9.42 5.90 19.33
C LYS A 287 9.96 4.73 20.16
N TYR A 288 11.17 4.24 19.87
CA TYR A 288 11.82 3.21 20.68
C TYR A 288 12.10 3.66 22.12
N ARG A 289 12.63 4.89 22.33
CA ARG A 289 12.86 5.44 23.68
C ARG A 289 11.56 5.52 24.47
N LYS A 290 10.50 6.04 23.86
CA LYS A 290 9.17 6.11 24.46
C LYS A 290 8.63 4.71 24.82
N ALA A 291 8.91 3.71 23.97
CA ALA A 291 8.55 2.32 24.23
C ALA A 291 9.23 1.71 25.46
N ARG A 292 10.41 2.19 25.80
CA ARG A 292 11.20 1.67 26.92
C ARG A 292 10.85 2.36 28.26
N SER A 293 10.26 3.56 28.21
CA SER A 293 9.92 4.35 29.40
C SER A 293 8.48 4.13 29.88
N SER A 294 7.64 3.46 29.10
CA SER A 294 6.30 2.99 29.46
C SER A 294 6.31 1.52 29.86
#